data_698a8bbd3d3b747954135817dfe36f96
#
_entry.id   698a8bbd3d3b747954135817dfe36f96
#
_cell.length_a   1.000
_cell.length_b   1.000
_cell.length_c   1.000
_cell.angle_alpha   90.00
_cell.angle_beta   90.00
_cell.angle_gamma   90.00
#
_symmetry.space_group_name_H-M   'P 1'
#
loop_
_entity.id
_entity.type
_entity.pdbx_description
1 polymer ?
#
loop_
_entity_poly.entity_id
_entity_poly.type
_entity_poly.pdbx_seq_one_letter_code
_entity_poly.pdbx_strand_id
1 'polypeptide(L)'
;MIDLLDPTNVITRMFDGENYDRLYNYCKDLLKKDPSDMLALQNISLSLIYLKNYEETLVYCDKVLEIKPSDTYALKNKIFALENLKKYDDVLKLCEKLLLIDPKDTWALNTMGISLNELDRHKDAIQYYDTTLVIDPNDVTALMNKAISLSHFGNYQDAINYYDLAQRIDSNLREIPLAKSKLFEKLDMTDEAFLAAQGVLNKDMAKIKSDAKENKCSVFHQFCDDEFKNSDSK
;
A
#
# COMPACT_ATOMS: atom_id res chain seq x y z
N MET A 1 33.47 -19.04 9.17
CA MET A 1 33.71 -17.88 10.05
C MET A 1 33.19 -16.67 9.28
N ILE A 2 32.12 -16.01 9.75
CA ILE A 2 31.65 -14.79 9.10
C ILE A 2 32.68 -13.71 9.34
N ASP A 3 33.23 -13.14 8.26
CA ASP A 3 34.19 -12.03 8.37
C ASP A 3 33.45 -10.81 8.92
N LEU A 4 33.69 -10.52 10.20
CA LEU A 4 33.06 -9.44 10.96
C LEU A 4 33.48 -8.05 10.45
N LEU A 5 34.50 -7.99 9.60
CA LEU A 5 35.07 -6.77 9.04
C LEU A 5 34.58 -6.51 7.60
N ASP A 6 33.87 -7.48 6.98
CA ASP A 6 33.26 -7.27 5.67
C ASP A 6 32.19 -6.17 5.78
N PRO A 7 32.28 -5.10 4.96
CA PRO A 7 31.31 -4.01 4.96
C PRO A 7 29.86 -4.47 4.86
N THR A 8 29.58 -5.50 4.05
CA THR A 8 28.22 -6.05 3.88
C THR A 8 27.66 -6.60 5.19
N ASN A 9 28.46 -7.35 5.96
CA ASN A 9 28.06 -7.91 7.24
C ASN A 9 27.84 -6.82 8.31
N VAL A 10 28.67 -5.78 8.30
CA VAL A 10 28.54 -4.63 9.20
C VAL A 10 27.25 -3.87 8.90
N ILE A 11 26.97 -3.59 7.62
CA ILE A 11 25.76 -2.89 7.14
C ILE A 11 24.52 -3.67 7.56
N THR A 12 24.45 -4.98 7.26
CA THR A 12 23.31 -5.83 7.61
C THR A 12 23.01 -5.79 9.11
N ARG A 13 24.04 -5.89 9.96
CA ARG A 13 23.84 -5.81 11.42
C ARG A 13 23.33 -4.46 11.91
N MET A 14 23.82 -3.39 11.31
CA MET A 14 23.34 -2.04 11.66
C MET A 14 21.90 -1.84 11.24
N PHE A 15 21.52 -2.40 10.08
CA PHE A 15 20.16 -2.36 9.59
C PHE A 15 19.22 -3.20 10.46
N ASP A 16 19.57 -4.44 10.78
CA ASP A 16 18.79 -5.33 11.64
C ASP A 16 18.62 -4.77 13.07
N GLY A 17 19.59 -3.98 13.51
CA GLY A 17 19.54 -3.27 14.80
C GLY A 17 18.83 -1.92 14.74
N GLU A 18 18.23 -1.55 13.62
CA GLU A 18 17.56 -0.24 13.39
C GLU A 18 18.46 0.98 13.69
N ASN A 19 19.80 0.81 13.58
CA ASN A 19 20.77 1.86 13.86
C ASN A 19 21.08 2.70 12.61
N TYR A 20 20.06 3.35 12.05
CA TYR A 20 20.17 4.06 10.76
C TYR A 20 21.16 5.23 10.77
N ASP A 21 21.28 5.97 11.87
CA ASP A 21 22.29 7.02 12.01
C ASP A 21 23.73 6.46 11.97
N ARG A 22 23.96 5.33 12.62
CA ARG A 22 25.27 4.65 12.59
C ARG A 22 25.57 4.11 11.21
N LEU A 23 24.57 3.52 10.56
CA LEU A 23 24.68 3.00 9.19
C LEU A 23 25.03 4.13 8.21
N TYR A 24 24.31 5.26 8.30
CA TYR A 24 24.58 6.45 7.51
C TYR A 24 26.04 6.92 7.67
N ASN A 25 26.50 7.10 8.92
CA ASN A 25 27.86 7.55 9.17
C ASN A 25 28.93 6.55 8.70
N TYR A 26 28.72 5.25 8.91
CA TYR A 26 29.60 4.20 8.44
C TYR A 26 29.73 4.20 6.89
N CYS A 27 28.60 4.28 6.20
CA CYS A 27 28.61 4.36 4.73
C CYS A 27 29.25 5.65 4.22
N LYS A 28 29.07 6.79 4.93
CA LYS A 28 29.81 8.04 4.61
C LYS A 28 31.30 7.87 4.72
N ASP A 29 31.79 7.11 5.70
CA ASP A 29 33.23 6.83 5.83
C ASP A 29 33.74 5.90 4.71
N LEU A 30 32.92 4.97 4.21
CA LEU A 30 33.24 4.20 3.01
C LEU A 30 33.35 5.11 1.77
N LEU A 31 32.43 6.05 1.59
CA LEU A 31 32.46 6.99 0.46
C LEU A 31 33.64 7.98 0.49
N LYS A 32 34.26 8.21 1.65
CA LYS A 32 35.53 8.98 1.70
C LYS A 32 36.71 8.22 1.04
N LYS A 33 36.61 6.87 1.04
CA LYS A 33 37.63 5.99 0.44
C LYS A 33 37.35 5.73 -1.03
N ASP A 34 36.09 5.46 -1.34
CA ASP A 34 35.57 5.27 -2.70
C ASP A 34 34.24 6.03 -2.87
N PRO A 35 34.25 7.22 -3.50
CA PRO A 35 33.03 8.01 -3.73
C PRO A 35 31.99 7.32 -4.63
N SER A 36 32.36 6.27 -5.34
CA SER A 36 31.51 5.50 -6.24
C SER A 36 31.07 4.14 -5.67
N ASP A 37 31.34 3.89 -4.39
CA ASP A 37 30.92 2.66 -3.72
C ASP A 37 29.38 2.54 -3.74
N MET A 38 28.91 1.70 -4.65
CA MET A 38 27.47 1.47 -4.87
C MET A 38 26.77 0.96 -3.63
N LEU A 39 27.40 0.06 -2.86
CA LEU A 39 26.82 -0.49 -1.63
C LEU A 39 26.64 0.62 -0.60
N ALA A 40 27.63 1.48 -0.42
CA ALA A 40 27.55 2.61 0.49
C ALA A 40 26.49 3.63 0.05
N LEU A 41 26.43 4.00 -1.23
CA LEU A 41 25.44 4.94 -1.77
C LEU A 41 24.01 4.44 -1.57
N GLN A 42 23.74 3.17 -1.91
CA GLN A 42 22.41 2.56 -1.74
C GLN A 42 21.98 2.51 -0.27
N ASN A 43 22.90 2.13 0.64
CA ASN A 43 22.58 2.03 2.05
C ASN A 43 22.43 3.40 2.73
N ILE A 44 23.13 4.44 2.27
CA ILE A 44 22.88 5.81 2.72
C ILE A 44 21.47 6.22 2.33
N SER A 45 21.08 6.02 1.06
CA SER A 45 19.73 6.39 0.61
C SER A 45 18.64 5.70 1.41
N LEU A 46 18.83 4.42 1.74
CA LEU A 46 17.91 3.66 2.57
C LEU A 46 17.89 4.16 4.03
N SER A 47 19.06 4.42 4.63
CA SER A 47 19.16 4.97 5.99
C SER A 47 18.43 6.31 6.11
N LEU A 48 18.59 7.18 5.13
CA LEU A 48 17.95 8.48 5.09
C LEU A 48 16.42 8.39 4.97
N ILE A 49 15.89 7.37 4.27
CA ILE A 49 14.45 7.08 4.24
C ILE A 49 13.93 6.80 5.66
N TYR A 50 14.60 5.92 6.41
CA TYR A 50 14.20 5.60 7.79
C TYR A 50 14.37 6.78 8.73
N LEU A 51 15.36 7.65 8.48
CA LEU A 51 15.57 8.90 9.19
C LEU A 51 14.63 10.03 8.71
N LYS A 52 13.77 9.75 7.72
CA LYS A 52 12.81 10.68 7.11
C LYS A 52 13.48 11.94 6.49
N ASN A 53 14.74 11.83 6.10
CA ASN A 53 15.46 12.90 5.40
C ASN A 53 15.35 12.69 3.88
N TYR A 54 14.16 12.99 3.35
CA TYR A 54 13.81 12.66 1.97
C TYR A 54 14.57 13.50 0.94
N GLU A 55 14.86 14.77 1.23
CA GLU A 55 15.63 15.64 0.35
C GLU A 55 17.05 15.10 0.12
N GLU A 56 17.73 14.69 1.19
CA GLU A 56 19.06 14.13 1.08
C GLU A 56 19.03 12.74 0.42
N THR A 57 17.96 11.96 0.65
CA THR A 57 17.74 10.68 -0.05
C THR A 57 17.81 10.87 -1.57
N LEU A 58 17.17 11.91 -2.12
CA LEU A 58 17.20 12.17 -3.55
C LEU A 58 18.62 12.34 -4.08
N VAL A 59 19.48 13.05 -3.33
CA VAL A 59 20.88 13.30 -3.72
C VAL A 59 21.65 11.98 -3.85
N TYR A 60 21.49 11.06 -2.90
CA TYR A 60 22.21 9.78 -2.95
C TYR A 60 21.62 8.81 -3.99
N CYS A 61 20.31 8.83 -4.20
CA CYS A 61 19.69 8.09 -5.30
C CYS A 61 20.20 8.58 -6.66
N ASP A 62 20.35 9.89 -6.84
CA ASP A 62 20.88 10.46 -8.09
C ASP A 62 22.31 10.01 -8.35
N LYS A 63 23.18 9.98 -7.34
CA LYS A 63 24.56 9.45 -7.48
C LYS A 63 24.56 7.98 -7.90
N VAL A 64 23.66 7.15 -7.34
CA VAL A 64 23.52 5.75 -7.79
C VAL A 64 23.09 5.70 -9.25
N LEU A 65 22.10 6.53 -9.65
CA LEU A 65 21.54 6.55 -11.01
C LEU A 65 22.50 7.16 -12.04
N GLU A 66 23.45 8.02 -11.63
CA GLU A 66 24.55 8.48 -12.49
C GLU A 66 25.50 7.32 -12.85
N ILE A 67 25.76 6.41 -11.89
CA ILE A 67 26.61 5.24 -12.11
C ILE A 67 25.83 4.15 -12.88
N LYS A 68 24.58 3.89 -12.47
CA LYS A 68 23.73 2.84 -13.03
C LYS A 68 22.31 3.35 -13.25
N PRO A 69 21.99 3.92 -14.43
CA PRO A 69 20.71 4.57 -14.73
C PRO A 69 19.48 3.65 -14.59
N SER A 70 19.66 2.33 -14.67
CA SER A 70 18.61 1.33 -14.56
C SER A 70 18.58 0.63 -13.19
N ASP A 71 19.21 1.21 -12.16
CA ASP A 71 19.17 0.62 -10.82
C ASP A 71 17.77 0.76 -10.22
N THR A 72 17.02 -0.35 -10.24
CA THR A 72 15.62 -0.38 -9.77
C THR A 72 15.49 -0.08 -8.27
N TYR A 73 16.51 -0.43 -7.48
CA TYR A 73 16.52 -0.13 -6.05
C TYR A 73 16.61 1.38 -5.80
N ALA A 74 17.54 2.06 -6.49
CA ALA A 74 17.67 3.51 -6.38
C ALA A 74 16.43 4.23 -6.94
N LEU A 75 15.84 3.74 -8.04
CA LEU A 75 14.60 4.28 -8.57
C LEU A 75 13.46 4.17 -7.54
N LYS A 76 13.28 3.00 -6.90
CA LYS A 76 12.24 2.79 -5.88
C LYS A 76 12.46 3.66 -4.63
N ASN A 77 13.69 3.76 -4.14
CA ASN A 77 14.02 4.65 -3.02
C ASN A 77 13.76 6.13 -3.35
N LYS A 78 14.09 6.55 -4.58
CA LYS A 78 13.82 7.91 -5.04
C LYS A 78 12.33 8.20 -5.15
N ILE A 79 11.55 7.25 -5.66
CA ILE A 79 10.09 7.33 -5.73
C ILE A 79 9.53 7.49 -4.31
N PHE A 80 9.92 6.63 -3.38
CA PHE A 80 9.45 6.70 -2.00
C PHE A 80 9.73 8.07 -1.33
N ALA A 81 10.92 8.63 -1.58
CA ALA A 81 11.25 9.96 -1.08
C ALA A 81 10.37 11.04 -1.71
N LEU A 82 10.13 10.96 -3.03
CA LEU A 82 9.29 11.92 -3.76
C LEU A 82 7.82 11.85 -3.34
N GLU A 83 7.28 10.65 -3.07
CA GLU A 83 5.92 10.48 -2.52
C GLU A 83 5.77 11.20 -1.18
N ASN A 84 6.74 11.01 -0.27
CA ASN A 84 6.73 11.70 1.02
C ASN A 84 6.90 13.23 0.90
N LEU A 85 7.56 13.70 -0.14
CA LEU A 85 7.66 15.11 -0.50
C LEU A 85 6.47 15.62 -1.33
N LYS A 86 5.47 14.77 -1.60
CA LYS A 86 4.28 15.05 -2.42
C LYS A 86 4.58 15.53 -3.85
N LYS A 87 5.72 15.09 -4.42
CA LYS A 87 6.15 15.43 -5.79
C LYS A 87 5.63 14.37 -6.78
N TYR A 88 4.31 14.21 -6.85
CA TYR A 88 3.67 13.11 -7.57
C TYR A 88 3.94 13.09 -9.08
N ASP A 89 4.09 14.26 -9.74
CA ASP A 89 4.46 14.31 -11.16
C ASP A 89 5.84 13.70 -11.44
N ASP A 90 6.80 13.86 -10.51
CA ASP A 90 8.11 13.26 -10.64
C ASP A 90 8.08 11.76 -10.30
N VAL A 91 7.21 11.32 -9.38
CA VAL A 91 6.92 9.90 -9.12
C VAL A 91 6.44 9.23 -10.41
N LEU A 92 5.46 9.80 -11.11
CA LEU A 92 4.92 9.24 -12.35
C LEU A 92 6.03 9.00 -13.39
N LYS A 93 6.91 9.99 -13.61
CA LYS A 93 8.06 9.87 -14.55
C LYS A 93 9.03 8.74 -14.18
N LEU A 94 9.25 8.51 -12.88
CA LEU A 94 10.15 7.44 -12.43
C LEU A 94 9.48 6.06 -12.50
N CYS A 95 8.19 5.98 -12.22
CA CYS A 95 7.41 4.75 -12.43
C CYS A 95 7.38 4.35 -13.90
N GLU A 96 7.24 5.32 -14.83
CA GLU A 96 7.37 5.05 -16.28
C GLU A 96 8.73 4.40 -16.61
N LYS A 97 9.83 4.90 -16.00
CA LYS A 97 11.15 4.27 -16.18
C LYS A 97 11.22 2.84 -15.64
N LEU A 98 10.60 2.58 -14.49
CA LEU A 98 10.53 1.22 -13.95
C LEU A 98 9.73 0.30 -14.88
N LEU A 99 8.61 0.76 -15.42
CA LEU A 99 7.78 -0.02 -16.34
C LEU A 99 8.43 -0.24 -17.71
N LEU A 100 9.40 0.61 -18.11
CA LEU A 100 10.25 0.31 -19.28
C LEU A 100 11.25 -0.83 -18.99
N ILE A 101 11.66 -1.01 -17.73
CA ILE A 101 12.55 -2.11 -17.31
C ILE A 101 11.76 -3.39 -17.11
N ASP A 102 10.64 -3.31 -16.37
CA ASP A 102 9.71 -4.41 -16.14
C ASP A 102 8.26 -3.93 -16.32
N PRO A 103 7.64 -4.21 -17.47
CA PRO A 103 6.25 -3.82 -17.74
C PRO A 103 5.20 -4.46 -16.82
N LYS A 104 5.60 -5.46 -16.02
CA LYS A 104 4.73 -6.16 -15.07
C LYS A 104 5.06 -5.86 -13.60
N ASP A 105 5.86 -4.86 -13.32
CA ASP A 105 6.13 -4.42 -11.94
C ASP A 105 4.83 -3.84 -11.33
N THR A 106 4.08 -4.70 -10.62
CA THR A 106 2.80 -4.33 -9.96
C THR A 106 2.99 -3.25 -8.92
N TRP A 107 4.17 -3.19 -8.27
CA TRP A 107 4.48 -2.11 -7.35
C TRP A 107 4.52 -0.75 -8.07
N ALA A 108 5.18 -0.68 -9.23
CA ALA A 108 5.25 0.56 -10.02
C ALA A 108 3.87 0.96 -10.55
N LEU A 109 3.06 0.00 -11.02
CA LEU A 109 1.68 0.26 -11.47
C LEU A 109 0.80 0.79 -10.32
N ASN A 110 0.85 0.18 -9.15
CA ASN A 110 0.11 0.64 -7.98
C ASN A 110 0.55 2.04 -7.55
N THR A 111 1.86 2.30 -7.53
CA THR A 111 2.42 3.61 -7.19
C THR A 111 1.97 4.70 -8.18
N MET A 112 1.88 4.38 -9.48
CA MET A 112 1.29 5.30 -10.47
C MET A 112 -0.17 5.60 -10.16
N GLY A 113 -0.95 4.58 -9.87
CA GLY A 113 -2.36 4.75 -9.51
C GLY A 113 -2.54 5.60 -8.25
N ILE A 114 -1.75 5.35 -7.20
CA ILE A 114 -1.77 6.14 -5.96
C ILE A 114 -1.41 7.60 -6.24
N SER A 115 -0.33 7.84 -6.98
CA SER A 115 0.11 9.20 -7.33
C SER A 115 -0.93 9.95 -8.15
N LEU A 116 -1.62 9.26 -9.07
CA LEU A 116 -2.72 9.84 -9.84
C LEU A 116 -3.93 10.17 -8.96
N ASN A 117 -4.25 9.35 -7.98
CA ASN A 117 -5.29 9.64 -6.99
C ASN A 117 -4.96 10.90 -6.17
N GLU A 118 -3.72 11.04 -5.74
CA GLU A 118 -3.24 12.24 -5.02
C GLU A 118 -3.27 13.53 -5.87
N LEU A 119 -3.27 13.37 -7.20
CA LEU A 119 -3.44 14.45 -8.21
C LEU A 119 -4.90 14.62 -8.64
N ASP A 120 -5.88 14.04 -7.94
CA ASP A 120 -7.32 14.02 -8.28
C ASP A 120 -7.64 13.41 -9.67
N ARG A 121 -6.70 12.64 -10.25
CA ARG A 121 -6.84 11.97 -11.56
C ARG A 121 -7.35 10.54 -11.41
N HIS A 122 -8.46 10.39 -10.69
CA HIS A 122 -9.00 9.07 -10.29
C HIS A 122 -9.34 8.15 -11.48
N LYS A 123 -9.77 8.70 -12.64
CA LYS A 123 -10.04 7.89 -13.84
C LYS A 123 -8.79 7.22 -14.38
N ASP A 124 -7.70 7.97 -14.42
CA ASP A 124 -6.43 7.47 -14.90
C ASP A 124 -5.88 6.43 -13.91
N ALA A 125 -6.02 6.69 -12.61
CA ALA A 125 -5.62 5.77 -11.54
C ALA A 125 -6.28 4.39 -11.69
N ILE A 126 -7.59 4.34 -11.97
CA ILE A 126 -8.33 3.08 -12.16
C ILE A 126 -7.70 2.22 -13.25
N GLN A 127 -7.21 2.80 -14.34
CA GLN A 127 -6.59 2.04 -15.44
C GLN A 127 -5.33 1.29 -14.98
N TYR A 128 -4.53 1.90 -14.11
CA TYR A 128 -3.33 1.26 -13.56
C TYR A 128 -3.68 0.15 -12.58
N TYR A 129 -4.69 0.35 -11.72
CA TYR A 129 -5.19 -0.71 -10.84
C TYR A 129 -5.80 -1.87 -11.63
N ASP A 130 -6.53 -1.58 -12.72
CA ASP A 130 -7.03 -2.62 -13.62
C ASP A 130 -5.89 -3.44 -14.22
N THR A 131 -4.82 -2.77 -14.66
CA THR A 131 -3.63 -3.44 -15.20
C THR A 131 -2.96 -4.31 -14.12
N THR A 132 -2.83 -3.79 -12.89
CA THR A 132 -2.31 -4.58 -11.77
C THR A 132 -3.17 -5.83 -11.52
N LEU A 133 -4.49 -5.69 -11.49
CA LEU A 133 -5.42 -6.79 -11.23
C LEU A 133 -5.50 -7.82 -12.37
N VAL A 134 -5.11 -7.46 -13.59
CA VAL A 134 -4.90 -8.42 -14.68
C VAL A 134 -3.64 -9.26 -14.43
N ILE A 135 -2.59 -8.69 -13.84
CA ILE A 135 -1.34 -9.38 -13.53
C ILE A 135 -1.49 -10.21 -12.25
N ASP A 136 -2.01 -9.59 -11.19
CA ASP A 136 -2.31 -10.22 -9.91
C ASP A 136 -3.74 -9.87 -9.45
N PRO A 137 -4.71 -10.77 -9.68
CA PRO A 137 -6.11 -10.56 -9.28
C PRO A 137 -6.31 -10.45 -7.76
N ASN A 138 -5.32 -10.81 -6.95
CA ASN A 138 -5.36 -10.78 -5.49
C ASN A 138 -4.54 -9.63 -4.89
N ASP A 139 -4.06 -8.69 -5.71
CA ASP A 139 -3.33 -7.53 -5.19
C ASP A 139 -4.28 -6.64 -4.36
N VAL A 140 -4.14 -6.75 -3.04
CA VAL A 140 -4.98 -6.04 -2.06
C VAL A 140 -4.84 -4.52 -2.21
N THR A 141 -3.63 -4.03 -2.51
CA THR A 141 -3.37 -2.60 -2.70
C THR A 141 -4.16 -2.05 -3.89
N ALA A 142 -4.14 -2.76 -5.02
CA ALA A 142 -4.90 -2.39 -6.21
C ALA A 142 -6.42 -2.43 -5.95
N LEU A 143 -6.92 -3.49 -5.29
CA LEU A 143 -8.35 -3.61 -4.96
C LEU A 143 -8.84 -2.45 -4.08
N MET A 144 -8.12 -2.14 -3.01
CA MET A 144 -8.48 -1.07 -2.09
C MET A 144 -8.44 0.31 -2.76
N ASN A 145 -7.35 0.62 -3.46
CA ASN A 145 -7.19 1.94 -4.08
C ASN A 145 -8.15 2.13 -5.28
N LYS A 146 -8.48 1.06 -6.00
CA LYS A 146 -9.54 1.11 -7.00
C LYS A 146 -10.91 1.39 -6.38
N ALA A 147 -11.24 0.79 -5.24
CA ALA A 147 -12.46 1.09 -4.50
C ALA A 147 -12.52 2.57 -4.07
N ILE A 148 -11.41 3.12 -3.57
CA ILE A 148 -11.29 4.54 -3.24
C ILE A 148 -11.58 5.40 -4.48
N SER A 149 -10.91 5.12 -5.60
CA SER A 149 -11.10 5.88 -6.85
C SER A 149 -12.55 5.82 -7.35
N LEU A 150 -13.19 4.65 -7.33
CA LEU A 150 -14.59 4.47 -7.72
C LEU A 150 -15.55 5.27 -6.83
N SER A 151 -15.25 5.34 -5.53
CA SER A 151 -16.09 6.08 -4.58
C SER A 151 -16.11 7.59 -4.86
N HIS A 152 -15.02 8.15 -5.41
CA HIS A 152 -14.96 9.55 -5.84
C HIS A 152 -15.89 9.88 -7.02
N PHE A 153 -16.25 8.87 -7.83
CA PHE A 153 -17.22 9.02 -8.91
C PHE A 153 -18.66 8.70 -8.51
N GLY A 154 -18.93 8.40 -7.24
CA GLY A 154 -20.23 7.95 -6.79
C GLY A 154 -20.58 6.50 -7.17
N ASN A 155 -19.64 5.74 -7.72
CA ASN A 155 -19.81 4.30 -8.02
C ASN A 155 -19.68 3.48 -6.74
N TYR A 156 -20.53 3.79 -5.76
CA TYR A 156 -20.41 3.25 -4.39
C TYR A 156 -20.59 1.73 -4.34
N GLN A 157 -21.50 1.18 -5.14
CA GLN A 157 -21.73 -0.27 -5.16
C GLN A 157 -20.51 -1.04 -5.68
N ASP A 158 -19.87 -0.56 -6.74
CA ASP A 158 -18.64 -1.18 -7.26
C ASP A 158 -17.49 -1.04 -6.26
N ALA A 159 -17.36 0.13 -5.62
CA ALA A 159 -16.37 0.34 -4.57
C ALA A 159 -16.54 -0.67 -3.41
N ILE A 160 -17.78 -0.90 -2.95
CA ILE A 160 -18.10 -1.88 -1.92
C ILE A 160 -17.69 -3.30 -2.37
N ASN A 161 -17.94 -3.66 -3.62
CA ASN A 161 -17.56 -4.97 -4.16
C ASN A 161 -16.05 -5.17 -4.16
N TYR A 162 -15.24 -4.14 -4.53
CA TYR A 162 -13.79 -4.21 -4.48
C TYR A 162 -13.25 -4.27 -3.04
N TYR A 163 -13.86 -3.53 -2.11
CA TYR A 163 -13.53 -3.68 -0.68
C TYR A 163 -13.83 -5.08 -0.15
N ASP A 164 -14.95 -5.69 -0.56
CA ASP A 164 -15.28 -7.06 -0.19
C ASP A 164 -14.25 -8.07 -0.73
N LEU A 165 -13.75 -7.85 -1.95
CA LEU A 165 -12.68 -8.68 -2.52
C LEU A 165 -11.41 -8.56 -1.68
N ALA A 166 -10.97 -7.35 -1.34
CA ALA A 166 -9.81 -7.11 -0.52
C ALA A 166 -9.96 -7.74 0.88
N GLN A 167 -11.11 -7.55 1.53
CA GLN A 167 -11.40 -8.10 2.86
C GLN A 167 -11.43 -9.64 2.90
N ARG A 168 -11.82 -10.30 1.79
CA ARG A 168 -11.77 -11.77 1.68
C ARG A 168 -10.34 -12.30 1.57
N ILE A 169 -9.44 -11.53 0.97
CA ILE A 169 -8.03 -11.90 0.83
C ILE A 169 -7.29 -11.64 2.15
N ASP A 170 -7.50 -10.48 2.76
CA ASP A 170 -6.94 -10.14 4.06
C ASP A 170 -8.04 -9.59 4.99
N SER A 171 -8.46 -10.43 5.93
CA SER A 171 -9.48 -10.09 6.93
C SER A 171 -9.01 -9.12 8.02
N ASN A 172 -7.71 -8.82 8.10
CA ASN A 172 -7.14 -7.93 9.10
C ASN A 172 -7.17 -6.45 8.70
N LEU A 173 -7.69 -6.12 7.52
CA LEU A 173 -7.79 -4.76 7.01
C LEU A 173 -8.87 -3.96 7.77
N ARG A 174 -8.47 -3.33 8.86
CA ARG A 174 -9.37 -2.66 9.82
C ARG A 174 -10.07 -1.42 9.24
N GLU A 175 -9.52 -0.81 8.21
CA GLU A 175 -10.09 0.37 7.53
C GLU A 175 -11.27 0.04 6.63
N ILE A 176 -11.35 -1.17 6.07
CA ILE A 176 -12.40 -1.56 5.11
C ILE A 176 -13.81 -1.53 5.71
N PRO A 177 -14.06 -2.11 6.91
CA PRO A 177 -15.39 -2.06 7.53
C PRO A 177 -15.97 -0.65 7.61
N LEU A 178 -15.18 0.30 8.08
CA LEU A 178 -15.62 1.70 8.19
C LEU A 178 -15.78 2.37 6.82
N ALA A 179 -14.90 2.08 5.85
CA ALA A 179 -15.02 2.60 4.50
C ALA A 179 -16.33 2.13 3.83
N LYS A 180 -16.63 0.82 3.92
CA LYS A 180 -17.90 0.25 3.40
C LYS A 180 -19.12 0.84 4.08
N SER A 181 -19.11 0.96 5.41
CA SER A 181 -20.22 1.57 6.17
C SER A 181 -20.56 2.96 5.64
N LYS A 182 -19.56 3.82 5.46
CA LYS A 182 -19.75 5.15 4.89
C LYS A 182 -20.31 5.15 3.46
N LEU A 183 -19.97 4.14 2.64
CA LEU A 183 -20.53 4.02 1.29
C LEU A 183 -21.98 3.56 1.32
N PHE A 184 -22.36 2.65 2.22
CA PHE A 184 -23.74 2.23 2.42
C PHE A 184 -24.61 3.39 2.97
N GLU A 185 -24.06 4.23 3.88
CA GLU A 185 -24.74 5.45 4.33
C GLU A 185 -25.04 6.40 3.17
N LYS A 186 -24.11 6.56 2.21
CA LYS A 186 -24.33 7.37 0.99
C LYS A 186 -25.39 6.78 0.04
N LEU A 187 -25.67 5.48 0.17
CA LEU A 187 -26.73 4.78 -0.58
C LEU A 187 -28.06 4.71 0.20
N ASP A 188 -28.16 5.37 1.36
CA ASP A 188 -29.31 5.30 2.28
C ASP A 188 -29.63 3.87 2.77
N MET A 189 -28.62 2.99 2.84
CA MET A 189 -28.72 1.59 3.24
C MET A 189 -28.22 1.41 4.68
N THR A 190 -29.04 1.80 5.65
CA THR A 190 -28.64 1.89 7.08
C THR A 190 -28.31 0.55 7.72
N ASP A 191 -29.06 -0.51 7.39
CA ASP A 191 -28.83 -1.86 7.92
C ASP A 191 -27.51 -2.43 7.40
N GLU A 192 -27.25 -2.26 6.09
CA GLU A 192 -25.98 -2.65 5.47
C GLU A 192 -24.81 -1.83 6.01
N ALA A 193 -25.01 -0.54 6.26
CA ALA A 193 -24.00 0.31 6.88
C ALA A 193 -23.60 -0.20 8.27
N PHE A 194 -24.59 -0.58 9.09
CA PHE A 194 -24.34 -1.18 10.39
C PHE A 194 -23.57 -2.51 10.25
N LEU A 195 -24.04 -3.44 9.42
CA LEU A 195 -23.39 -4.74 9.21
C LEU A 195 -21.97 -4.59 8.66
N ALA A 196 -21.77 -3.65 7.73
CA ALA A 196 -20.45 -3.37 7.18
C ALA A 196 -19.48 -2.88 8.26
N ALA A 197 -19.92 -2.01 9.18
CA ALA A 197 -19.12 -1.53 10.30
C ALA A 197 -18.67 -2.67 11.24
N GLN A 198 -19.45 -3.77 11.31
CA GLN A 198 -19.11 -4.99 12.05
C GLN A 198 -18.20 -5.95 11.24
N GLY A 199 -17.79 -5.56 10.03
CA GLY A 199 -16.94 -6.39 9.17
C GLY A 199 -17.67 -7.47 8.37
N VAL A 200 -19.00 -7.43 8.32
CA VAL A 200 -19.81 -8.39 7.54
C VAL A 200 -19.59 -8.17 6.04
N LEU A 201 -19.34 -9.26 5.33
CA LEU A 201 -19.23 -9.22 3.87
C LEU A 201 -20.60 -9.00 3.22
N ASN A 202 -20.64 -8.28 2.11
CA ASN A 202 -21.87 -7.93 1.40
C ASN A 202 -22.72 -9.16 1.02
N LYS A 203 -22.07 -10.27 0.63
CA LYS A 203 -22.75 -11.55 0.31
C LYS A 203 -23.53 -12.16 1.50
N ASP A 204 -23.10 -11.89 2.74
CA ASP A 204 -23.68 -12.49 3.95
C ASP A 204 -24.77 -11.60 4.56
N MET A 205 -24.81 -10.31 4.22
CA MET A 205 -25.79 -9.34 4.72
C MET A 205 -27.23 -9.70 4.35
N ALA A 206 -27.43 -10.23 3.14
CA ALA A 206 -28.77 -10.61 2.66
C ALA A 206 -29.40 -11.70 3.53
N LYS A 207 -28.59 -12.67 4.00
CA LYS A 207 -29.05 -13.73 4.90
C LYS A 207 -29.47 -13.16 6.25
N ILE A 208 -28.62 -12.33 6.88
CA ILE A 208 -28.91 -11.71 8.19
C ILE A 208 -30.21 -10.89 8.11
N LYS A 209 -30.41 -10.12 7.04
CA LYS A 209 -31.64 -9.35 6.81
C LYS A 209 -32.87 -10.24 6.61
N SER A 210 -32.73 -11.37 5.91
CA SER A 210 -33.82 -12.34 5.76
C SER A 210 -34.20 -12.95 7.09
N ASP A 211 -33.21 -13.40 7.88
CA ASP A 211 -33.41 -14.01 9.18
C ASP A 211 -34.05 -13.01 10.19
N ALA A 212 -33.60 -11.74 10.18
CA ALA A 212 -34.21 -10.67 10.97
C ALA A 212 -35.69 -10.47 10.64
N LYS A 213 -36.04 -10.47 9.35
CA LYS A 213 -37.44 -10.33 8.88
C LYS A 213 -38.29 -11.52 9.33
N GLU A 214 -37.79 -12.76 9.20
CA GLU A 214 -38.48 -13.98 9.63
C GLU A 214 -38.68 -13.98 11.14
N ASN A 215 -37.68 -13.60 11.92
CA ASN A 215 -37.73 -13.53 13.38
C ASN A 215 -38.47 -12.30 13.92
N LYS A 216 -38.93 -11.40 13.03
CA LYS A 216 -39.60 -10.13 13.38
C LYS A 216 -38.79 -9.27 14.37
N CYS A 217 -37.48 -9.24 14.18
CA CYS A 217 -36.56 -8.43 14.96
C CYS A 217 -35.81 -7.43 14.05
N SER A 218 -35.07 -6.52 14.68
CA SER A 218 -34.17 -5.64 13.92
C SER A 218 -32.92 -6.39 13.44
N VAL A 219 -32.28 -5.90 12.37
CA VAL A 219 -31.00 -6.46 11.88
C VAL A 219 -29.94 -6.42 12.97
N PHE A 220 -29.93 -5.39 13.80
CA PHE A 220 -29.04 -5.32 14.96
C PHE A 220 -29.22 -6.49 15.92
N HIS A 221 -30.46 -6.79 16.33
CA HIS A 221 -30.72 -7.93 17.25
C HIS A 221 -30.36 -9.26 16.60
N GLN A 222 -30.73 -9.47 15.33
CA GLN A 222 -30.37 -10.70 14.62
C GLN A 222 -28.87 -10.92 14.55
N PHE A 223 -28.11 -9.88 14.24
CA PHE A 223 -26.64 -9.97 14.21
C PHE A 223 -26.05 -10.33 15.57
N CYS A 224 -26.52 -9.69 16.65
CA CYS A 224 -26.06 -10.00 18.00
C CYS A 224 -26.41 -11.46 18.43
N ASP A 225 -27.62 -11.94 18.10
CA ASP A 225 -28.04 -13.30 18.42
C ASP A 225 -27.20 -14.36 17.69
N ASP A 226 -26.83 -14.09 16.43
CA ASP A 226 -25.98 -15.00 15.63
C ASP A 226 -24.53 -15.05 16.16
N GLU A 227 -23.98 -13.93 16.60
CA GLU A 227 -22.66 -13.83 17.21
C GLU A 227 -22.61 -14.59 18.54
N PHE A 228 -23.63 -14.46 19.40
CA PHE A 228 -23.71 -15.18 20.67
C PHE A 228 -23.79 -16.70 20.45
N LYS A 229 -24.59 -17.18 19.49
CA LYS A 229 -24.70 -18.62 19.18
C LYS A 229 -23.38 -19.21 18.65
N ASN A 230 -22.61 -18.43 17.91
CA ASN A 230 -21.30 -18.86 17.38
C ASN A 230 -20.19 -18.86 18.44
N SER A 231 -20.29 -18.05 19.50
CA SER A 231 -19.33 -18.02 20.60
C SER A 231 -19.44 -19.22 21.55
N ASP A 232 -20.66 -19.76 21.72
CA ASP A 232 -20.92 -20.93 22.60
C ASP A 232 -20.57 -22.27 21.92
N SER A 233 -20.20 -22.24 20.62
CA SER A 233 -19.87 -23.45 19.84
C SER A 233 -18.35 -23.66 19.62
N LYS A 234 -17.52 -22.86 20.26
CA LYS A 234 -16.05 -22.98 20.27
C LYS A 234 -15.54 -23.31 21.69
#